data_8403f241fb59eef029cc85c4324a42f3
#
_entry.id   8403f241fb59eef029cc85c4324a42f3
#
_cell.length_a   1.000
_cell.length_b   1.000
_cell.length_c   1.000
_cell.angle_alpha   90.00
_cell.angle_beta   90.00
_cell.angle_gamma   90.00
#
_symmetry.space_group_name_H-M   'P 1'
#
loop_
_entity.id
_entity.type
_entity.pdbx_description
1 polymer ?
#
loop_
_entity_poly.entity_id
_entity_poly.type
_entity_poly.pdbx_seq_one_letter_code
_entity_poly.pdbx_strand_id
1 'polypeptide(L)'
;GTYDNQGSPGSNYLNFFSFMATEDNTTVNLTNERVTSGLQIQNAGAQQFPINNISLNRGQTYVVAVKPQDANENRAGLIGTLVSSDKPIVVNSGSANGSFGNGGARDYGIDQIVELSKVGKEYIFVKGDGDDSYENILVVPHEDNTEVYVNGDTNPVANISAGSYYIIEGDSFTNNNMYVSTSKDVFIYQGVGGLNTQGNPSEANQGMF
;
A
#
# COMPACT_ATOMS: atom_id res chain seq x y z
N GLY A 1 2.72 0.12 -2.29
CA GLY A 1 2.71 -0.91 -3.29
C GLY A 1 3.68 -2.01 -2.97
N THR A 2 3.26 -3.23 -3.15
CA THR A 2 4.18 -4.34 -3.12
C THR A 2 4.88 -4.41 -4.44
N TYR A 3 6.16 -4.52 -4.40
CA TYR A 3 6.93 -4.78 -5.56
C TYR A 3 7.57 -6.12 -5.44
N ASP A 4 7.38 -6.94 -6.42
CA ASP A 4 8.42 -7.85 -6.84
C ASP A 4 9.16 -7.19 -8.00
N ASN A 5 10.00 -6.23 -7.67
CA ASN A 5 10.77 -5.56 -8.68
C ASN A 5 11.96 -6.40 -9.08
N GLN A 6 11.84 -7.13 -10.16
CA GLN A 6 12.90 -7.94 -10.76
C GLN A 6 14.01 -7.10 -11.39
N GLY A 7 13.80 -5.80 -11.63
CA GLY A 7 14.81 -4.89 -12.12
C GLY A 7 15.53 -4.15 -10.99
N SER A 8 16.71 -3.62 -11.26
CA SER A 8 17.38 -2.67 -10.38
C SER A 8 16.54 -1.39 -10.31
N PRO A 9 15.85 -1.11 -9.20
CA PRO A 9 15.11 0.13 -9.06
C PRO A 9 16.09 1.30 -9.07
N GLY A 10 15.76 2.36 -9.77
CA GLY A 10 16.55 3.56 -9.76
C GLY A 10 16.59 4.21 -8.36
N SER A 11 17.59 5.05 -8.13
CA SER A 11 17.81 5.69 -6.82
C SER A 11 16.65 6.56 -6.33
N ASN A 12 15.70 6.92 -7.21
CA ASN A 12 14.56 7.80 -6.91
C ASN A 12 13.23 7.06 -6.84
N TYR A 13 13.23 5.73 -6.84
CA TYR A 13 12.00 4.92 -6.78
C TYR A 13 11.59 4.69 -5.31
N LEU A 14 11.19 5.78 -4.65
CA LEU A 14 10.84 5.76 -3.25
C LEU A 14 9.41 5.26 -3.05
N ASN A 15 9.24 4.30 -2.16
CA ASN A 15 7.94 4.06 -1.52
C ASN A 15 7.83 5.00 -0.33
N PHE A 16 6.67 5.62 -0.14
CA PHE A 16 6.50 6.59 0.93
C PHE A 16 5.07 6.62 1.46
N PHE A 17 4.94 7.17 2.65
CA PHE A 17 3.72 7.79 3.14
C PHE A 17 4.06 9.14 3.76
N SER A 18 3.08 10.02 3.80
CA SER A 18 3.21 11.34 4.42
C SER A 18 1.95 11.69 5.17
N PHE A 19 2.08 12.56 6.15
CA PHE A 19 0.93 13.10 6.86
C PHE A 19 1.13 14.58 7.16
N MET A 20 0.02 15.30 7.25
CA MET A 20 -0.05 16.73 7.55
C MET A 20 -0.95 16.96 8.75
N ALA A 21 -0.50 17.74 9.72
CA ALA A 21 -1.33 18.17 10.84
C ALA A 21 -2.35 19.23 10.41
N THR A 22 -3.58 19.07 10.85
CA THR A 22 -4.66 20.07 10.61
C THR A 22 -4.79 21.08 11.75
N GLU A 23 -4.14 20.80 12.89
CA GLU A 23 -4.14 21.62 14.09
C GLU A 23 -2.73 21.79 14.66
N ASP A 24 -2.53 22.86 15.46
CA ASP A 24 -1.25 23.07 16.16
C ASP A 24 -1.07 22.06 17.30
N ASN A 25 0.21 21.76 17.61
CA ASN A 25 0.61 20.83 18.65
C ASN A 25 -0.05 19.44 18.48
N THR A 26 -0.06 18.94 17.26
CA THR A 26 -0.50 17.57 16.96
C THR A 26 0.66 16.60 17.20
N THR A 27 0.41 15.54 17.95
CA THR A 27 1.38 14.46 18.21
C THR A 27 1.01 13.24 17.38
N VAL A 28 1.98 12.71 16.62
CA VAL A 28 1.81 11.53 15.77
C VAL A 28 2.77 10.42 16.20
N ASN A 29 2.28 9.19 16.21
CA ASN A 29 3.06 7.99 16.47
C ASN A 29 2.93 7.01 15.30
N LEU A 30 4.03 6.35 14.96
CA LEU A 30 4.13 5.38 13.88
C LEU A 30 4.56 4.03 14.44
N THR A 31 3.78 3.00 14.17
CA THR A 31 4.12 1.62 14.54
C THR A 31 4.02 0.68 13.36
N ASN A 32 4.93 -0.29 13.27
CA ASN A 32 4.87 -1.36 12.29
C ASN A 32 5.48 -2.62 12.93
N GLU A 33 4.60 -3.47 13.43
CA GLU A 33 5.02 -4.67 14.16
C GLU A 33 5.57 -5.77 13.25
N ARG A 34 5.24 -5.71 11.96
CA ARG A 34 5.69 -6.69 10.97
C ARG A 34 7.15 -6.53 10.60
N VAL A 35 7.68 -5.31 10.62
CA VAL A 35 9.06 -5.01 10.24
C VAL A 35 9.78 -4.37 11.41
N THR A 36 10.54 -5.17 12.14
CA THR A 36 11.29 -4.74 13.33
C THR A 36 12.76 -4.43 13.04
N SER A 37 13.29 -4.89 11.90
CA SER A 37 14.68 -4.66 11.48
C SER A 37 14.79 -4.69 9.96
N GLY A 38 15.88 -4.16 9.43
CA GLY A 38 16.16 -4.20 7.98
C GLY A 38 15.56 -3.04 7.18
N LEU A 39 14.48 -2.42 7.63
CA LEU A 39 13.88 -1.27 6.96
C LEU A 39 14.79 -0.04 7.06
N GLN A 40 15.10 0.55 5.92
CA GLN A 40 15.99 1.73 5.84
C GLN A 40 15.20 2.96 5.40
N ILE A 41 14.93 3.86 6.34
CA ILE A 41 14.22 5.12 6.07
C ILE A 41 15.20 6.15 5.52
N GLN A 42 14.84 6.80 4.41
CA GLN A 42 15.68 7.81 3.76
C GLN A 42 15.84 9.08 4.62
N ASN A 43 17.05 9.61 4.64
CA ASN A 43 17.43 10.86 5.30
C ASN A 43 17.22 10.92 6.83
N ALA A 44 16.77 9.84 7.44
CA ALA A 44 16.53 9.78 8.89
C ALA A 44 17.64 9.00 9.64
N GLY A 45 18.63 8.52 8.93
CA GLY A 45 19.61 7.55 9.48
C GLY A 45 18.83 6.33 9.99
N ALA A 46 19.18 5.15 9.86
CA ALA A 46 18.55 3.88 10.25
C ALA A 46 17.47 3.94 11.37
N GLN A 47 16.50 4.85 11.28
CA GLN A 47 15.37 4.90 12.20
C GLN A 47 14.50 3.69 11.93
N GLN A 48 14.15 3.01 13.00
CA GLN A 48 13.27 1.85 12.97
C GLN A 48 11.96 2.18 13.68
N PHE A 49 10.90 1.47 13.32
CA PHE A 49 9.66 1.55 14.07
C PHE A 49 9.83 0.94 15.48
N PRO A 50 9.15 1.47 16.52
CA PRO A 50 8.21 2.60 16.45
C PRO A 50 8.91 3.97 16.40
N ILE A 51 8.32 4.94 15.70
CA ILE A 51 8.71 6.35 15.74
C ILE A 51 7.64 7.10 16.51
N ASN A 52 7.96 7.60 17.68
CA ASN A 52 7.00 8.19 18.60
C ASN A 52 7.21 9.69 18.79
N ASN A 53 6.14 10.38 19.19
CA ASN A 53 6.15 11.79 19.60
C ASN A 53 6.61 12.75 18.48
N ILE A 54 6.18 12.49 17.23
CA ILE A 54 6.38 13.44 16.13
C ILE A 54 5.43 14.62 16.39
N SER A 55 5.97 15.78 16.69
CA SER A 55 5.20 16.99 16.99
C SER A 55 5.11 17.87 15.76
N LEU A 56 3.88 18.22 15.35
CA LEU A 56 3.59 19.06 14.18
C LEU A 56 2.60 20.16 14.53
N ASN A 57 2.79 21.33 13.91
CA ASN A 57 1.80 22.39 13.89
C ASN A 57 0.97 22.33 12.60
N ARG A 58 -0.16 23.02 12.58
CA ARG A 58 -1.06 23.11 11.43
C ARG A 58 -0.29 23.38 10.14
N GLY A 59 -0.55 22.56 9.11
CA GLY A 59 0.06 22.66 7.80
C GLY A 59 1.49 22.12 7.71
N GLN A 60 2.09 21.70 8.82
CA GLN A 60 3.37 21.00 8.78
C GLN A 60 3.17 19.54 8.35
N THR A 61 4.11 19.06 7.55
CA THR A 61 4.10 17.70 7.00
C THR A 61 5.29 16.90 7.51
N TYR A 62 5.10 15.59 7.57
CA TYR A 62 6.16 14.62 7.83
C TYR A 62 6.10 13.53 6.76
N VAL A 63 7.26 13.15 6.21
CA VAL A 63 7.37 12.15 5.16
C VAL A 63 8.26 11.00 5.62
N VAL A 64 7.76 9.79 5.48
CA VAL A 64 8.56 8.57 5.66
C VAL A 64 8.73 7.93 4.28
N ALA A 65 9.98 7.75 3.87
CA ALA A 65 10.30 7.19 2.57
C ALA A 65 11.41 6.15 2.67
N VAL A 66 11.31 5.13 1.84
CA VAL A 66 12.29 4.05 1.72
C VAL A 66 12.65 3.80 0.27
N LYS A 67 13.90 3.41 0.01
CA LYS A 67 14.35 2.98 -1.31
C LYS A 67 14.25 1.47 -1.44
N PRO A 68 13.47 0.93 -2.38
CA PRO A 68 13.38 -0.51 -2.58
C PRO A 68 14.71 -1.19 -2.91
N GLN A 69 15.68 -0.45 -3.46
CA GLN A 69 16.99 -1.00 -3.83
C GLN A 69 17.95 -1.17 -2.66
N ASP A 70 17.75 -0.43 -1.56
CA ASP A 70 18.71 -0.43 -0.44
C ASP A 70 18.58 -1.69 0.40
N ALA A 71 17.37 -2.26 0.49
CA ALA A 71 17.10 -3.53 1.17
C ALA A 71 15.82 -4.17 0.63
N ASN A 72 15.73 -5.50 0.67
CA ASN A 72 14.51 -6.21 0.26
C ASN A 72 13.32 -5.84 1.15
N GLU A 73 13.55 -5.61 2.43
CA GLU A 73 12.56 -5.19 3.42
C GLU A 73 11.89 -3.86 3.03
N ASN A 74 12.61 -2.99 2.33
CA ASN A 74 12.09 -1.70 1.87
C ASN A 74 10.98 -1.83 0.82
N ARG A 75 10.91 -2.94 0.08
CA ARG A 75 9.93 -3.13 -1.01
C ARG A 75 8.50 -3.08 -0.50
N ALA A 76 8.23 -3.76 0.60
CA ALA A 76 6.91 -3.83 1.21
C ALA A 76 6.89 -3.34 2.67
N GLY A 77 8.00 -2.82 3.16
CA GLY A 77 8.21 -2.54 4.59
C GLY A 77 7.28 -1.48 5.16
N LEU A 78 6.78 -0.56 4.36
CA LEU A 78 5.84 0.47 4.81
C LEU A 78 4.37 0.01 4.82
N ILE A 79 4.04 -1.12 4.18
CA ILE A 79 2.66 -1.62 4.17
C ILE A 79 2.28 -2.04 5.60
N GLY A 80 1.08 -1.67 6.03
CA GLY A 80 0.57 -2.00 7.36
C GLY A 80 1.11 -1.10 8.47
N THR A 81 1.86 -0.04 8.16
CA THR A 81 2.25 0.94 9.18
C THR A 81 1.02 1.64 9.74
N LEU A 82 0.84 1.55 11.06
CA LEU A 82 -0.19 2.28 11.78
C LEU A 82 0.29 3.71 12.04
N VAL A 83 -0.49 4.68 11.58
CA VAL A 83 -0.32 6.11 11.87
C VAL A 83 -1.41 6.52 12.85
N SER A 84 -1.04 6.87 14.07
CA SER A 84 -1.97 7.32 15.10
C SER A 84 -1.64 8.75 15.56
N SER A 85 -2.66 9.53 15.85
CA SER A 85 -2.49 10.93 16.28
C SER A 85 -3.52 11.32 17.35
N ASP A 86 -3.17 12.30 18.16
CA ASP A 86 -4.06 12.88 19.18
C ASP A 86 -5.05 13.90 18.58
N LYS A 87 -4.80 14.38 17.35
CA LYS A 87 -5.65 15.32 16.60
C LYS A 87 -5.78 14.89 15.13
N PRO A 88 -6.77 15.40 14.38
CA PRO A 88 -6.96 15.05 12.99
C PRO A 88 -5.74 15.36 12.12
N ILE A 89 -5.39 14.40 11.27
CA ILE A 89 -4.34 14.49 10.26
C ILE A 89 -4.85 14.06 8.89
N VAL A 90 -4.16 14.46 7.84
CA VAL A 90 -4.36 13.95 6.48
C VAL A 90 -3.20 13.04 6.15
N VAL A 91 -3.47 11.83 5.67
CA VAL A 91 -2.44 10.83 5.35
C VAL A 91 -2.49 10.50 3.86
N ASN A 92 -1.33 10.49 3.20
CA ASN A 92 -1.15 10.02 1.84
C ASN A 92 -0.14 8.87 1.82
N SER A 93 -0.33 7.93 0.91
CA SER A 93 0.61 6.83 0.66
C SER A 93 0.86 6.68 -0.83
N GLY A 94 2.07 6.26 -1.21
CA GLY A 94 2.37 6.11 -2.61
C GLY A 94 3.78 5.61 -2.94
N SER A 95 4.07 5.67 -4.23
CA SER A 95 5.39 5.41 -4.78
C SER A 95 5.77 6.49 -5.78
N ALA A 96 6.99 6.99 -5.69
CA ALA A 96 7.48 8.03 -6.61
C ALA A 96 7.69 7.52 -8.04
N ASN A 97 7.93 6.23 -8.20
CA ASN A 97 8.05 5.58 -9.51
C ASN A 97 7.94 4.07 -9.33
N GLY A 98 6.71 3.62 -9.20
CA GLY A 98 6.36 2.25 -8.83
C GLY A 98 5.91 1.38 -9.99
N SER A 99 5.99 0.05 -9.80
CA SER A 99 5.30 -0.93 -10.63
C SER A 99 4.71 -2.03 -9.76
N PHE A 100 3.66 -2.66 -10.24
CA PHE A 100 3.10 -3.90 -9.70
C PHE A 100 3.48 -5.04 -10.63
N GLY A 101 3.98 -6.15 -10.09
CA GLY A 101 4.41 -7.27 -10.92
C GLY A 101 5.75 -7.05 -11.65
N ASN A 102 6.01 -7.83 -12.67
CA ASN A 102 7.32 -7.99 -13.33
C ASN A 102 7.59 -7.02 -14.49
N GLY A 103 6.76 -5.99 -14.68
CA GLY A 103 6.87 -5.07 -15.79
C GLY A 103 8.01 -4.06 -15.66
N GLY A 104 8.56 -3.66 -16.80
CA GLY A 104 9.56 -2.60 -16.88
C GLY A 104 8.97 -1.19 -16.82
N ALA A 105 7.70 -1.03 -17.16
CA ALA A 105 6.99 0.24 -17.08
C ALA A 105 6.67 0.57 -15.62
N ARG A 106 6.87 1.83 -15.27
CA ARG A 106 6.67 2.34 -13.92
C ARG A 106 5.95 3.65 -13.98
N ASP A 107 5.16 3.90 -12.95
CA ASP A 107 4.43 5.15 -12.85
C ASP A 107 4.46 5.69 -11.43
N TYR A 108 4.09 6.95 -11.31
CA TYR A 108 3.88 7.62 -10.05
C TYR A 108 2.48 7.28 -9.53
N GLY A 109 2.42 6.90 -8.28
CA GLY A 109 1.13 6.65 -7.61
C GLY A 109 1.11 7.31 -6.25
N ILE A 110 0.03 8.03 -5.95
CA ILE A 110 -0.26 8.58 -4.63
C ILE A 110 -1.76 8.61 -4.42
N ASP A 111 -2.17 8.24 -3.21
CA ASP A 111 -3.57 8.33 -2.82
C ASP A 111 -3.69 8.75 -1.35
N GLN A 112 -4.85 9.33 -1.02
CA GLN A 112 -5.19 9.72 0.33
C GLN A 112 -5.80 8.54 1.08
N ILE A 113 -5.23 8.22 2.22
CA ILE A 113 -5.72 7.15 3.08
C ILE A 113 -6.86 7.68 3.95
N VAL A 114 -7.98 6.97 3.93
CA VAL A 114 -9.12 7.26 4.80
C VAL A 114 -8.85 6.81 6.24
N GLU A 115 -9.60 7.36 7.19
CA GLU A 115 -9.55 6.88 8.58
C GLU A 115 -10.21 5.51 8.74
N LEU A 116 -9.85 4.78 9.79
CA LEU A 116 -10.35 3.43 10.06
C LEU A 116 -11.89 3.35 10.14
N SER A 117 -12.57 4.40 10.60
CA SER A 117 -14.03 4.43 10.67
C SER A 117 -14.75 4.47 9.31
N LYS A 118 -14.00 4.61 8.21
CA LYS A 118 -14.51 4.69 6.84
C LYS A 118 -14.24 3.46 5.99
N VAL A 119 -13.50 2.49 6.51
CA VAL A 119 -13.29 1.22 5.83
C VAL A 119 -14.42 0.24 6.12
N GLY A 120 -14.52 -0.83 5.37
CA GLY A 120 -15.60 -1.81 5.48
C GLY A 120 -15.11 -3.24 5.22
N LYS A 121 -16.06 -4.12 4.91
CA LYS A 121 -15.86 -5.56 4.74
C LYS A 121 -16.17 -6.07 3.35
N GLU A 122 -16.80 -5.27 2.50
CA GLU A 122 -17.30 -5.69 1.19
C GLU A 122 -16.89 -4.69 0.14
N TYR A 123 -16.30 -5.17 -0.95
CA TYR A 123 -15.73 -4.35 -2.01
C TYR A 123 -15.98 -5.00 -3.36
N ILE A 124 -16.21 -4.17 -4.38
CA ILE A 124 -16.34 -4.59 -5.77
C ILE A 124 -15.30 -3.81 -6.57
N PHE A 125 -14.49 -4.54 -7.32
CA PHE A 125 -13.47 -3.99 -8.19
C PHE A 125 -13.78 -4.27 -9.65
N VAL A 126 -13.39 -3.35 -10.52
CA VAL A 126 -13.46 -3.49 -11.97
C VAL A 126 -12.05 -3.55 -12.51
N LYS A 127 -11.76 -4.59 -13.27
CA LYS A 127 -10.46 -4.79 -13.88
C LYS A 127 -10.13 -3.64 -14.83
N GLY A 128 -8.88 -3.19 -14.82
CA GLY A 128 -8.35 -2.30 -15.84
C GLY A 128 -8.04 -3.02 -17.16
N ASP A 129 -7.36 -2.32 -18.05
CA ASP A 129 -6.97 -2.85 -19.37
C ASP A 129 -5.66 -3.66 -19.36
N GLY A 130 -5.04 -3.82 -18.18
CA GLY A 130 -3.78 -4.53 -18.02
C GLY A 130 -3.93 -6.04 -18.04
N ASP A 131 -2.79 -6.70 -18.26
CA ASP A 131 -2.69 -8.15 -18.08
C ASP A 131 -2.90 -8.52 -16.60
N ASP A 132 -3.33 -9.75 -16.32
CA ASP A 132 -3.58 -10.25 -14.94
C ASP A 132 -2.37 -10.08 -14.01
N SER A 133 -1.15 -10.13 -14.56
CA SER A 133 0.09 -9.90 -13.81
C SER A 133 0.32 -8.45 -13.36
N TYR A 134 -0.48 -7.50 -13.86
CA TYR A 134 -0.39 -6.06 -13.54
C TYR A 134 -1.63 -5.53 -12.81
N GLU A 135 -2.62 -6.36 -12.64
CA GLU A 135 -3.84 -6.05 -11.90
C GLU A 135 -3.79 -6.77 -10.56
N ASN A 136 -4.05 -6.10 -9.48
CA ASN A 136 -4.09 -6.73 -8.16
C ASN A 136 -4.90 -5.94 -7.14
N ILE A 137 -5.30 -6.62 -6.09
CA ILE A 137 -5.97 -6.03 -4.93
C ILE A 137 -5.09 -6.27 -3.71
N LEU A 138 -4.69 -5.20 -3.05
CA LEU A 138 -3.95 -5.23 -1.79
C LEU A 138 -4.92 -5.10 -0.62
N VAL A 139 -4.97 -6.09 0.25
CA VAL A 139 -5.80 -6.10 1.47
C VAL A 139 -4.91 -5.92 2.69
N VAL A 140 -5.21 -4.93 3.53
CA VAL A 140 -4.46 -4.64 4.76
C VAL A 140 -5.44 -4.60 5.94
N PRO A 141 -5.43 -5.61 6.81
CA PRO A 141 -6.31 -5.66 7.97
C PRO A 141 -5.79 -4.79 9.12
N HIS A 142 -6.73 -4.29 9.92
CA HIS A 142 -6.45 -3.61 11.17
C HIS A 142 -6.51 -4.56 12.39
N GLU A 143 -7.17 -5.69 12.25
CA GLU A 143 -7.36 -6.68 13.31
C GLU A 143 -6.79 -8.04 12.94
N ASP A 144 -6.31 -8.78 13.96
CA ASP A 144 -5.84 -10.16 13.79
C ASP A 144 -6.96 -11.11 13.36
N ASN A 145 -6.55 -12.23 12.74
CA ASN A 145 -7.47 -13.27 12.28
C ASN A 145 -8.56 -12.72 11.35
N THR A 146 -8.19 -11.86 10.43
CA THR A 146 -9.06 -11.38 9.37
C THR A 146 -9.04 -12.34 8.19
N GLU A 147 -10.17 -12.98 7.92
CA GLU A 147 -10.34 -13.86 6.78
C GLU A 147 -10.73 -13.07 5.54
N VAL A 148 -10.20 -13.47 4.39
CA VAL A 148 -10.43 -12.85 3.08
C VAL A 148 -11.10 -13.85 2.16
N TYR A 149 -12.17 -13.44 1.50
CA TYR A 149 -12.96 -14.25 0.57
C TYR A 149 -13.04 -13.54 -0.78
N VAL A 150 -13.04 -14.30 -1.86
CA VAL A 150 -13.07 -13.79 -3.23
C VAL A 150 -14.24 -14.40 -3.99
N ASN A 151 -14.97 -13.57 -4.74
CA ASN A 151 -16.03 -13.94 -5.66
C ASN A 151 -17.16 -14.80 -5.02
N GLY A 152 -17.39 -14.63 -3.73
CA GLY A 152 -18.44 -15.35 -2.98
C GLY A 152 -18.08 -16.78 -2.60
N ASP A 153 -16.81 -17.18 -2.69
CA ASP A 153 -16.36 -18.46 -2.15
C ASP A 153 -16.60 -18.50 -0.64
N THR A 154 -16.97 -19.66 -0.13
CA THR A 154 -17.19 -19.92 1.30
C THR A 154 -15.90 -20.26 2.05
N ASN A 155 -14.84 -20.58 1.32
CA ASN A 155 -13.52 -20.82 1.88
C ASN A 155 -12.67 -19.56 1.78
N PRO A 156 -12.03 -19.11 2.88
CA PRO A 156 -11.15 -17.97 2.81
C PRO A 156 -9.88 -18.28 1.99
N VAL A 157 -9.49 -17.36 1.14
CA VAL A 157 -8.22 -17.44 0.39
C VAL A 157 -7.02 -17.09 1.26
N ALA A 158 -7.26 -16.35 2.35
CA ALA A 158 -6.24 -16.00 3.34
C ALA A 158 -6.85 -15.74 4.73
N ASN A 159 -6.01 -15.89 5.77
CA ASN A 159 -6.25 -15.38 7.12
C ASN A 159 -5.04 -14.54 7.50
N ILE A 160 -5.26 -13.26 7.75
CA ILE A 160 -4.19 -12.26 7.91
C ILE A 160 -4.25 -11.59 9.29
N SER A 161 -3.06 -11.30 9.83
CA SER A 161 -2.90 -10.56 11.10
C SER A 161 -2.88 -9.05 10.86
N ALA A 162 -3.21 -8.30 11.89
CA ALA A 162 -3.13 -6.84 11.90
C ALA A 162 -1.77 -6.34 11.40
N GLY A 163 -1.77 -5.29 10.58
CA GLY A 163 -0.55 -4.71 10.02
C GLY A 163 0.17 -5.57 8.97
N SER A 164 -0.31 -6.79 8.69
CA SER A 164 0.14 -7.60 7.57
C SER A 164 -0.63 -7.24 6.29
N TYR A 165 -0.51 -8.02 5.24
CA TYR A 165 -1.26 -7.80 4.00
C TYR A 165 -1.40 -9.09 3.21
N TYR A 166 -2.37 -9.09 2.29
CA TYR A 166 -2.55 -10.13 1.29
C TYR A 166 -2.79 -9.49 -0.08
N ILE A 167 -2.24 -10.10 -1.13
CA ILE A 167 -2.45 -9.66 -2.51
C ILE A 167 -3.32 -10.69 -3.20
N ILE A 168 -4.40 -10.21 -3.80
CA ILE A 168 -5.24 -11.00 -4.71
C ILE A 168 -4.82 -10.62 -6.11
N GLU A 169 -4.30 -11.60 -6.86
CA GLU A 169 -3.79 -11.38 -8.22
C GLU A 169 -4.93 -11.23 -9.24
N GLY A 170 -4.60 -10.64 -10.37
CA GLY A 170 -5.57 -10.29 -11.40
C GLY A 170 -6.26 -11.45 -12.10
N ASP A 171 -5.70 -12.67 -12.03
CA ASP A 171 -6.36 -13.89 -12.53
C ASP A 171 -7.65 -14.24 -11.76
N SER A 172 -7.85 -13.65 -10.59
CA SER A 172 -9.06 -13.79 -9.78
C SER A 172 -10.25 -12.93 -10.28
N PHE A 173 -10.04 -12.01 -11.23
CA PHE A 173 -11.14 -11.27 -11.86
C PHE A 173 -12.00 -12.20 -12.72
N THR A 174 -13.30 -12.16 -12.52
CA THR A 174 -14.29 -12.92 -13.28
C THR A 174 -15.19 -11.96 -14.05
N ASN A 175 -15.23 -12.07 -15.38
CA ASN A 175 -15.97 -11.14 -16.24
C ASN A 175 -15.61 -9.67 -15.98
N ASN A 176 -14.32 -9.40 -15.80
CA ASN A 176 -13.76 -8.08 -15.47
C ASN A 176 -14.22 -7.50 -14.12
N ASN A 177 -14.73 -8.30 -13.22
CA ASN A 177 -15.13 -7.89 -11.88
C ASN A 177 -14.52 -8.82 -10.83
N MET A 178 -14.30 -8.28 -9.65
CA MET A 178 -13.92 -9.06 -8.48
C MET A 178 -14.70 -8.56 -7.27
N TYR A 179 -15.39 -9.47 -6.59
CA TYR A 179 -15.98 -9.20 -5.29
C TYR A 179 -15.06 -9.72 -4.20
N VAL A 180 -14.71 -8.86 -3.26
CA VAL A 180 -13.90 -9.22 -2.09
C VAL A 180 -14.71 -8.95 -0.84
N SER A 181 -14.80 -9.96 0.03
CA SER A 181 -15.36 -9.79 1.36
C SER A 181 -14.38 -10.24 2.44
N THR A 182 -14.51 -9.68 3.63
CA THR A 182 -13.62 -9.96 4.75
C THR A 182 -14.42 -10.15 6.03
N SER A 183 -13.89 -10.94 6.98
CA SER A 183 -14.55 -11.15 8.27
C SER A 183 -14.55 -9.91 9.15
N LYS A 184 -13.62 -8.98 8.93
CA LYS A 184 -13.44 -7.72 9.66
C LYS A 184 -13.15 -6.57 8.71
N ASP A 185 -13.27 -5.33 9.19
CA ASP A 185 -12.99 -4.13 8.39
C ASP A 185 -11.53 -4.07 7.95
N VAL A 186 -11.29 -3.74 6.68
CA VAL A 186 -9.94 -3.69 6.08
C VAL A 186 -9.72 -2.43 5.26
N PHE A 187 -8.49 -1.97 5.20
CA PHE A 187 -8.04 -1.11 4.11
C PHE A 187 -7.82 -1.96 2.88
N ILE A 188 -8.30 -1.50 1.73
CA ILE A 188 -8.15 -2.25 0.50
C ILE A 188 -7.78 -1.29 -0.64
N TYR A 189 -6.98 -1.77 -1.57
CA TYR A 189 -6.37 -0.96 -2.60
C TYR A 189 -6.28 -1.72 -3.91
N GLN A 190 -6.66 -1.09 -5.01
CA GLN A 190 -6.54 -1.68 -6.34
C GLN A 190 -5.29 -1.15 -7.05
N GLY A 191 -4.42 -2.04 -7.50
CA GLY A 191 -3.41 -1.77 -8.50
C GLY A 191 -3.99 -2.00 -9.89
N VAL A 192 -3.93 -1.00 -10.77
CA VAL A 192 -4.48 -1.08 -12.13
C VAL A 192 -3.34 -1.03 -13.13
N GLY A 193 -3.25 -2.06 -13.96
CA GLY A 193 -2.40 -2.07 -15.14
C GLY A 193 -3.09 -1.35 -16.31
N GLY A 194 -2.32 -0.57 -17.07
CA GLY A 194 -2.81 0.04 -18.31
C GLY A 194 -2.24 -0.66 -19.54
N LEU A 195 -2.85 -0.46 -20.70
CA LEU A 195 -2.22 -0.81 -21.98
C LEU A 195 -1.14 0.20 -22.31
N ASN A 196 0.01 -0.26 -22.75
CA ASN A 196 0.92 0.67 -23.40
C ASN A 196 0.33 1.11 -24.75
N THR A 197 0.72 2.28 -25.22
CA THR A 197 0.25 2.86 -26.48
C THR A 197 0.65 2.05 -27.73
N GLN A 198 1.46 1.00 -27.57
CA GLN A 198 1.92 0.11 -28.64
C GLN A 198 1.27 -1.27 -28.58
N GLY A 199 0.31 -1.47 -27.67
CA GLY A 199 -0.43 -2.73 -27.56
C GLY A 199 0.37 -3.91 -26.98
N ASN A 200 1.49 -3.63 -26.31
CA ASN A 200 2.25 -4.65 -25.63
C ASN A 200 1.85 -4.66 -24.13
N PRO A 201 1.09 -5.65 -23.67
CA PRO A 201 0.63 -5.69 -22.27
C PRO A 201 1.77 -5.79 -21.24
N SER A 202 2.96 -6.23 -21.66
CA SER A 202 4.13 -6.32 -20.78
C SER A 202 4.80 -4.98 -20.44
N GLU A 203 4.37 -3.90 -21.07
CA GLU A 203 4.89 -2.55 -20.86
C GLU A 203 3.82 -1.56 -20.38
N ALA A 204 2.74 -2.08 -19.82
CA ALA A 204 1.62 -1.27 -19.37
C ALA A 204 2.04 -0.25 -18.31
N ASN A 205 1.61 0.99 -18.48
CA ASN A 205 1.68 2.00 -17.44
C ASN A 205 0.80 1.55 -16.29
N GLN A 206 1.34 1.54 -15.10
CA GLN A 206 0.65 1.04 -13.91
C GLN A 206 0.25 2.23 -13.04
N GLY A 207 -1.03 2.33 -12.77
CA GLY A 207 -1.61 3.29 -11.85
C GLY A 207 -2.01 2.62 -10.52
N MET A 208 -2.11 3.41 -9.47
CA MET A 208 -2.69 3.02 -8.19
C MET A 208 -3.98 3.79 -7.97
N PHE A 209 -5.03 3.10 -7.57
CA PHE A 209 -6.32 3.70 -7.25
C PHE A 209 -6.94 3.09 -6.00
#